data_773d1d37cc332630ff44a5daa5309cb5
#
_entry.id   773d1d37cc332630ff44a5daa5309cb5
#
_cell.length_a   1.000
_cell.length_b   1.000
_cell.length_c   1.000
_cell.angle_alpha   90.00
_cell.angle_beta   90.00
_cell.angle_gamma   90.00
#
_symmetry.space_group_name_H-M   'P 1'
#
loop_
_entity.id
_entity.type
_entity.pdbx_description
1 polymer ?
#
loop_
_entity_poly.entity_id
_entity_poly.type
_entity_poly.pdbx_seq_one_letter_code
_entity_poly.pdbx_strand_id
1 'polypeptide(L)'
;MSSTKEIISEIKAFEPEEGNWLRLDELITELWEKGNPQVGIKELFGIFERYPKDDGFGVFWSILHGIETLEYEQNLYESLLNNPSYMGIIMLKRI
;
A
#
# COMPACT_ATOMS: atom_id res chain seq x y z
N MET A 1 18.58 3.07 11.53
CA MET A 1 17.15 2.67 11.52
C MET A 1 16.31 3.78 10.92
N SER A 2 15.38 3.43 10.05
CA SER A 2 14.49 4.42 9.44
C SER A 2 13.36 4.78 10.38
N SER A 3 13.00 6.06 10.43
CA SER A 3 11.81 6.50 11.16
C SER A 3 10.55 6.13 10.37
N THR A 4 9.40 6.16 11.01
CA THR A 4 8.12 5.94 10.34
C THR A 4 7.95 6.90 9.17
N LYS A 5 8.30 8.17 9.36
CA LYS A 5 8.20 9.19 8.31
C LYS A 5 9.08 8.86 7.11
N GLU A 6 10.30 8.38 7.34
CA GLU A 6 11.20 7.98 6.26
C GLU A 6 10.67 6.77 5.50
N ILE A 7 10.11 5.78 6.20
CA ILE A 7 9.53 4.59 5.59
C ILE A 7 8.35 4.99 4.69
N ILE A 8 7.47 5.84 5.18
CA ILE A 8 6.32 6.33 4.41
C ILE A 8 6.79 7.11 3.18
N SER A 9 7.83 7.93 3.32
CA SER A 9 8.40 8.68 2.21
C SER A 9 8.96 7.75 1.13
N GLU A 10 9.63 6.67 1.53
CA GLU A 10 10.14 5.67 0.58
C GLU A 10 9.02 4.92 -0.12
N ILE A 11 7.93 4.61 0.59
CA ILE A 11 6.76 3.97 -0.01
C ILE A 11 6.15 4.89 -1.06
N LYS A 12 6.01 6.18 -0.73
CA LYS A 12 5.45 7.17 -1.65
C LYS A 12 6.26 7.30 -2.93
N ALA A 13 7.59 7.18 -2.83
CA ALA A 13 8.50 7.33 -3.96
C ALA A 13 8.87 6.00 -4.62
N PHE A 14 8.36 4.89 -4.12
CA PHE A 14 8.77 3.57 -4.58
C PHE A 14 8.47 3.33 -6.06
N GLU A 15 9.45 2.78 -6.77
CA GLU A 15 9.29 2.28 -8.13
C GLU A 15 10.05 0.95 -8.22
N PRO A 16 9.44 -0.11 -8.78
CA PRO A 16 10.14 -1.38 -8.89
C PRO A 16 11.23 -1.29 -9.95
N GLU A 17 12.44 -1.71 -9.61
CA GLU A 17 13.53 -1.79 -10.58
C GLU A 17 13.44 -3.14 -11.28
N GLU A 18 13.29 -3.12 -12.60
CA GLU A 18 13.21 -4.33 -13.43
C GLU A 18 12.17 -5.34 -12.90
N GLY A 19 11.05 -4.84 -12.40
CA GLY A 19 9.97 -5.69 -11.87
C GLY A 19 10.27 -6.28 -10.49
N ASN A 20 11.24 -5.72 -9.76
CA ASN A 20 11.59 -6.21 -8.43
C ASN A 20 10.78 -5.48 -7.36
N TRP A 21 9.90 -6.22 -6.68
CA TRP A 21 9.01 -5.69 -5.65
C TRP A 21 9.49 -5.97 -4.22
N LEU A 22 10.66 -6.63 -4.06
CA LEU A 22 11.15 -7.05 -2.75
C LEU A 22 11.33 -5.89 -1.77
N ARG A 23 11.87 -4.77 -2.24
CA ARG A 23 12.07 -3.61 -1.36
C ARG A 23 10.74 -3.07 -0.83
N LEU A 24 9.68 -3.13 -1.63
CA LEU A 24 8.35 -2.72 -1.16
C LEU A 24 7.88 -3.62 -0.03
N ASP A 25 8.05 -4.93 -0.17
CA ASP A 25 7.68 -5.88 0.89
C ASP A 25 8.43 -5.58 2.19
N GLU A 26 9.71 -5.26 2.09
CA GLU A 26 10.52 -4.87 3.25
C GLU A 26 9.98 -3.60 3.91
N LEU A 27 9.64 -2.60 3.11
CA LEU A 27 9.10 -1.33 3.62
C LEU A 27 7.77 -1.54 4.35
N ILE A 28 6.90 -2.39 3.81
CA ILE A 28 5.63 -2.71 4.45
C ILE A 28 5.87 -3.37 5.80
N THR A 29 6.77 -4.35 5.86
CA THR A 29 7.12 -5.02 7.10
C THR A 29 7.64 -4.03 8.13
N GLU A 30 8.56 -3.14 7.74
CA GLU A 30 9.12 -2.12 8.61
C GLU A 30 8.04 -1.18 9.14
N LEU A 31 7.08 -0.78 8.29
CA LEU A 31 6.01 0.12 8.69
C LEU A 31 5.17 -0.50 9.81
N TRP A 32 4.81 -1.78 9.67
CA TRP A 32 4.04 -2.47 10.70
C TRP A 32 4.84 -2.65 11.99
N GLU A 33 6.14 -2.93 11.87
CA GLU A 33 7.01 -3.07 13.06
C GLU A 33 7.13 -1.79 13.87
N LYS A 34 6.98 -0.62 13.25
CA LYS A 34 6.99 0.65 13.95
C LYS A 34 5.74 0.90 14.81
N GLY A 35 4.68 0.13 14.59
CA GLY A 35 3.51 0.12 15.47
C GLY A 35 2.42 1.12 15.17
N ASN A 36 2.54 1.93 14.11
CA ASN A 36 1.48 2.87 13.74
C ASN A 36 1.31 2.97 12.22
N PRO A 37 0.93 1.86 11.56
CA PRO A 37 0.80 1.84 10.10
C PRO A 37 -0.33 2.70 9.56
N GLN A 38 -1.33 3.05 10.38
CA GLN A 38 -2.45 3.88 9.98
C GLN A 38 -2.01 5.21 9.37
N VAL A 39 -0.91 5.79 9.86
CA VAL A 39 -0.42 7.09 9.36
C VAL A 39 0.09 7.01 7.92
N GLY A 40 0.35 5.82 7.41
CA GLY A 40 0.82 5.61 6.03
C GLY A 40 -0.25 5.10 5.09
N ILE A 41 -1.52 5.06 5.50
CA ILE A 41 -2.57 4.41 4.69
C ILE A 41 -2.75 5.06 3.32
N LYS A 42 -2.61 6.36 3.21
CA LYS A 42 -2.70 7.07 1.93
C LYS A 42 -1.61 6.62 0.96
N GLU A 43 -0.39 6.49 1.46
CA GLU A 43 0.76 6.06 0.66
C GLU A 43 0.64 4.60 0.25
N LEU A 44 0.05 3.77 1.10
CA LEU A 44 -0.22 2.37 0.75
C LEU A 44 -1.22 2.27 -0.40
N PHE A 45 -2.32 3.02 -0.33
CA PHE A 45 -3.26 3.09 -1.45
C PHE A 45 -2.61 3.72 -2.68
N GLY A 46 -1.67 4.63 -2.49
CA GLY A 46 -0.91 5.25 -3.58
C GLY A 46 -0.18 4.22 -4.44
N ILE A 47 0.30 3.13 -3.84
CA ILE A 47 0.92 2.04 -4.59
C ILE A 47 -0.09 1.44 -5.58
N PHE A 48 -1.30 1.14 -5.11
CA PHE A 48 -2.36 0.59 -5.98
C PHE A 48 -2.72 1.56 -7.10
N GLU A 49 -2.77 2.86 -6.79
CA GLU A 49 -3.13 3.90 -7.76
C GLU A 49 -2.08 4.05 -8.86
N ARG A 50 -0.79 3.92 -8.52
CA ARG A 50 0.30 4.03 -9.49
C ARG A 50 0.45 2.79 -10.35
N TYR A 51 0.09 1.62 -9.83
CA TYR A 51 0.20 0.33 -10.53
C TYR A 51 -1.15 -0.39 -10.50
N PRO A 52 -2.18 0.23 -11.13
CA PRO A 52 -3.57 -0.22 -10.92
C PRO A 52 -3.90 -1.59 -11.48
N LYS A 53 -3.07 -2.12 -12.37
CA LYS A 53 -3.31 -3.42 -13.00
C LYS A 53 -2.33 -4.50 -12.54
N ASP A 54 -1.49 -4.17 -11.56
CA ASP A 54 -0.42 -5.05 -11.09
C ASP A 54 -0.81 -5.71 -9.77
N ASP A 55 -0.12 -6.80 -9.41
CA ASP A 55 -0.22 -7.41 -8.10
C ASP A 55 1.13 -7.45 -7.38
N GLY A 56 2.18 -6.89 -8.02
CA GLY A 56 3.51 -6.79 -7.43
C GLY A 56 4.09 -8.14 -7.03
N PHE A 57 3.88 -9.18 -7.83
CA PHE A 57 4.29 -10.55 -7.51
C PHE A 57 3.77 -11.00 -6.14
N GLY A 58 2.52 -10.63 -5.84
CA GLY A 58 1.88 -11.01 -4.57
C GLY A 58 2.09 -10.04 -3.42
N VAL A 59 3.02 -9.08 -3.54
CA VAL A 59 3.27 -8.09 -2.47
C VAL A 59 2.02 -7.25 -2.20
N PHE A 60 1.25 -6.93 -3.24
CA PHE A 60 0.02 -6.14 -3.09
C PHE A 60 -1.02 -6.85 -2.23
N TRP A 61 -1.05 -8.18 -2.23
CA TRP A 61 -1.93 -8.93 -1.34
C TRP A 61 -1.53 -8.75 0.12
N SER A 62 -0.23 -8.67 0.41
CA SER A 62 0.25 -8.36 1.76
C SER A 62 -0.18 -6.97 2.18
N ILE A 63 -0.11 -6.00 1.27
CA ILE A 63 -0.56 -4.63 1.53
C ILE A 63 -2.07 -4.63 1.82
N LEU A 64 -2.86 -5.31 0.97
CA LEU A 64 -4.30 -5.39 1.13
C LEU A 64 -4.68 -5.98 2.49
N HIS A 65 -4.09 -7.12 2.85
CA HIS A 65 -4.37 -7.75 4.14
C HIS A 65 -3.96 -6.85 5.31
N GLY A 66 -2.84 -6.14 5.17
CA GLY A 66 -2.41 -5.18 6.18
C GLY A 66 -3.42 -4.04 6.34
N ILE A 67 -3.84 -3.44 5.23
CA ILE A 67 -4.83 -2.35 5.25
C ILE A 67 -6.13 -2.81 5.90
N GLU A 68 -6.55 -4.06 5.66
CA GLU A 68 -7.79 -4.59 6.24
C GLU A 68 -7.77 -4.62 7.77
N THR A 69 -6.61 -4.52 8.40
CA THR A 69 -6.50 -4.40 9.86
C THR A 69 -6.63 -2.96 10.36
N LEU A 70 -6.76 -2.01 9.45
CA LEU A 70 -6.78 -0.58 9.75
C LEU A 70 -8.17 -0.01 9.48
N GLU A 71 -8.36 1.28 9.80
CA GLU A 71 -9.55 2.01 9.38
C GLU A 71 -9.29 2.51 7.96
N TYR A 72 -9.99 1.98 6.96
CA TYR A 72 -9.64 2.19 5.56
C TYR A 72 -10.76 2.59 4.63
N GLU A 73 -12.02 2.48 5.03
CA GLU A 73 -13.14 2.67 4.10
C GLU A 73 -13.12 4.03 3.39
N GLN A 74 -12.91 5.11 4.14
CA GLN A 74 -12.86 6.45 3.55
C GLN A 74 -11.68 6.56 2.56
N ASN A 75 -10.54 6.07 2.96
CA ASN A 75 -9.34 6.10 2.11
C ASN A 75 -9.52 5.25 0.85
N LEU A 76 -10.22 4.11 0.97
CA LEU A 76 -10.53 3.27 -0.18
C LEU A 76 -11.39 4.01 -1.20
N TYR A 77 -12.45 4.66 -0.74
CA TYR A 77 -13.33 5.42 -1.64
C TYR A 77 -12.57 6.56 -2.33
N GLU A 78 -11.75 7.29 -1.58
CA GLU A 78 -10.94 8.37 -2.14
C GLU A 78 -9.95 7.84 -3.18
N SER A 79 -9.30 6.70 -2.89
CA SER A 79 -8.36 6.07 -3.81
C SER A 79 -9.03 5.64 -5.10
N LEU A 80 -10.21 5.04 -5.03
CA LEU A 80 -10.97 4.62 -6.21
C LEU A 80 -11.40 5.81 -7.06
N LEU A 81 -11.72 6.93 -6.42
CA LEU A 81 -12.06 8.16 -7.14
C LEU A 81 -10.83 8.76 -7.82
N ASN A 82 -9.66 8.66 -7.20
CA ASN A 82 -8.42 9.18 -7.79
C ASN A 82 -7.97 8.34 -8.98
N ASN A 83 -7.86 7.04 -8.79
CA ASN A 83 -7.46 6.12 -9.86
C ASN A 83 -7.88 4.69 -9.51
N PRO A 84 -8.99 4.19 -10.09
CA PRO A 84 -9.45 2.85 -9.81
C PRO A 84 -8.35 1.81 -10.05
N SER A 85 -8.21 0.88 -9.11
CA SER A 85 -7.18 -0.16 -9.19
C SER A 85 -7.82 -1.54 -9.02
N TYR A 86 -7.13 -2.56 -9.54
CA TYR A 86 -7.54 -3.95 -9.36
C TYR A 86 -7.69 -4.29 -7.88
N MET A 87 -6.67 -3.95 -7.08
CA MET A 87 -6.68 -4.23 -5.64
C MET A 87 -7.77 -3.43 -4.90
N GLY A 88 -7.96 -2.18 -5.28
CA GLY A 88 -9.00 -1.34 -4.69
C GLY A 88 -10.41 -1.88 -4.96
N ILE A 89 -10.65 -2.39 -6.17
CA ILE A 89 -11.94 -2.99 -6.52
C ILE A 89 -12.17 -4.28 -5.72
N ILE A 90 -11.12 -5.09 -5.54
CA ILE A 90 -11.22 -6.30 -4.72
C ILE A 90 -11.60 -5.92 -3.29
N MET A 91 -10.95 -4.91 -2.71
CA MET A 91 -11.25 -4.44 -1.36
C MET A 91 -12.71 -3.95 -1.24
N LEU A 92 -13.18 -3.23 -2.25
CA LEU A 92 -14.56 -2.74 -2.27
C LEU A 92 -15.56 -3.90 -2.19
N LYS A 93 -15.29 -4.99 -2.88
CA LYS A 93 -16.16 -6.17 -2.87
C LYS A 93 -16.12 -6.93 -1.55
N ARG A 94 -15.11 -6.68 -0.72
CA ARG A 94 -14.94 -7.37 0.58
C ARG A 94 -15.58 -6.61 1.74
N ILE A 95 -16.10 -5.44 1.53
CA ILE A 95 -16.80 -4.65 2.57
C ILE A 95 -18.16 -5.25 2.88
#